data_4c659a38f24f9ba7937e5e0718b827e9
#
_entry.id   4c659a38f24f9ba7937e5e0718b827e9
#
_cell.length_a   1.000
_cell.length_b   1.000
_cell.length_c   1.000
_cell.angle_alpha   90.00
_cell.angle_beta   90.00
_cell.angle_gamma   90.00
#
_symmetry.space_group_name_H-M   'P 1'
#
loop_
_entity.id
_entity.type
_entity.pdbx_description
1 polymer ?
#
loop_
_entity_poly.entity_id
_entity_poly.type
_entity_poly.pdbx_seq_one_letter_code
_entity_poly.pdbx_strand_id
1 'polypeptide(L)'
;MWIYVKITRRKHRCFVLSIAVTLVLLIYYVAHKRAMYKPRWETVYDIDDWLTSSVPGCQSHFSGYGHKMVVLKYARFKGNETFEIPCEGHMPKYEFVYDDESPLASWLSRLRSYPISKKPSTDSSVRMAPTFVFKRIEAHNLYHTMCEWFNVFMISKLFNIDPHAAEIVFLDDRPPSPLDGTWDVLFGSVTKYKAVPYDTIYKTLIWSAVGYNSPLNFHNLHSVPYIEEFRKFFLRAYNVQGTRTLDCSRLHVTVIWRRDYMTHPERKNTTNGLVHRKFKNEDEIFKTLSLVFANDKVTSVILEQMSMEEQIAVVEDTDILIGMHGAGMAHAMFLPKHGAVLEFFPNYWGFLRHFKMFSKWRGVKYVGWQNTDPVNEYADFYTKIPIHVVRTKAFEVRGKIC
;
A
#
# COMPACT_ATOMS: atom_id res chain seq x y z
N MET A 1 -36.26 55.17 -16.53
CA MET A 1 -35.07 54.35 -16.95
C MET A 1 -33.93 54.37 -15.95
N TRP A 2 -33.67 55.44 -15.19
CA TRP A 2 -32.54 55.54 -14.22
C TRP A 2 -32.71 54.73 -12.90
N ILE A 3 -33.94 54.56 -12.44
CA ILE A 3 -34.21 53.80 -11.18
C ILE A 3 -34.06 52.29 -11.39
N TYR A 4 -34.42 51.76 -12.61
CA TYR A 4 -34.31 50.32 -12.90
C TYR A 4 -32.86 49.84 -13.00
N VAL A 5 -31.95 50.68 -13.51
CA VAL A 5 -30.50 50.34 -13.60
C VAL A 5 -29.84 50.32 -12.24
N LYS A 6 -30.27 51.10 -11.26
CA LYS A 6 -29.74 51.11 -9.91
C LYS A 6 -30.17 49.88 -9.11
N ILE A 7 -31.37 49.36 -9.32
CA ILE A 7 -31.89 48.16 -8.63
C ILE A 7 -31.23 46.89 -9.16
N THR A 8 -30.99 46.81 -10.46
CA THR A 8 -30.31 45.64 -11.06
C THR A 8 -28.81 45.59 -10.65
N ARG A 9 -28.11 46.69 -10.63
CA ARG A 9 -26.71 46.76 -10.13
C ARG A 9 -26.57 46.38 -8.64
N ARG A 10 -27.55 46.74 -7.82
CA ARG A 10 -27.56 46.40 -6.39
C ARG A 10 -27.84 44.92 -6.16
N LYS A 11 -28.77 44.30 -6.92
CA LYS A 11 -29.04 42.86 -6.91
C LYS A 11 -27.84 42.05 -7.41
N HIS A 12 -27.16 42.51 -8.45
CA HIS A 12 -25.94 41.86 -8.97
C HIS A 12 -24.79 41.91 -7.97
N ARG A 13 -24.60 43.07 -7.28
CA ARG A 13 -23.58 43.20 -6.23
C ARG A 13 -23.87 42.29 -5.03
N CYS A 14 -25.13 42.19 -4.59
CA CYS A 14 -25.51 41.28 -3.51
C CYS A 14 -25.33 39.82 -3.90
N PHE A 15 -25.61 39.43 -5.15
CA PHE A 15 -25.42 38.08 -5.64
C PHE A 15 -23.93 37.71 -5.74
N VAL A 16 -23.10 38.59 -6.27
CA VAL A 16 -21.63 38.40 -6.33
C VAL A 16 -21.02 38.32 -4.93
N LEU A 17 -21.49 39.15 -3.98
CA LEU A 17 -21.05 39.13 -2.59
C LEU A 17 -21.44 37.82 -1.90
N SER A 18 -22.65 37.32 -2.17
CA SER A 18 -23.12 36.03 -1.64
C SER A 18 -22.28 34.85 -2.15
N ILE A 19 -21.96 34.82 -3.44
CA ILE A 19 -21.08 33.78 -4.02
C ILE A 19 -19.67 33.87 -3.43
N ALA A 20 -19.12 35.07 -3.29
CA ALA A 20 -17.79 35.26 -2.70
C ALA A 20 -17.73 34.80 -1.24
N VAL A 21 -18.74 35.12 -0.43
CA VAL A 21 -18.87 34.66 0.95
C VAL A 21 -19.00 33.16 1.04
N THR A 22 -19.81 32.53 0.16
CA THR A 22 -19.98 31.08 0.13
C THR A 22 -18.66 30.37 -0.26
N LEU A 23 -17.92 30.92 -1.22
CA LEU A 23 -16.60 30.41 -1.63
C LEU A 23 -15.56 30.53 -0.49
N VAL A 24 -15.54 31.67 0.20
CA VAL A 24 -14.66 31.87 1.35
C VAL A 24 -15.00 30.91 2.49
N LEU A 25 -16.29 30.69 2.77
CA LEU A 25 -16.73 29.72 3.78
C LEU A 25 -16.41 28.29 3.38
N LEU A 26 -16.53 27.96 2.10
CA LEU A 26 -16.15 26.63 1.57
C LEU A 26 -14.63 26.41 1.67
N ILE A 27 -13.83 27.41 1.29
CA ILE A 27 -12.37 27.36 1.40
C ILE A 27 -11.97 27.26 2.89
N TYR A 28 -12.61 28.05 3.76
CA TYR A 28 -12.38 27.98 5.21
C TYR A 28 -12.78 26.62 5.78
N TYR A 29 -13.93 26.07 5.38
CA TYR A 29 -14.38 24.74 5.79
C TYR A 29 -13.42 23.62 5.33
N VAL A 30 -12.98 23.68 4.06
CA VAL A 30 -12.01 22.72 3.51
C VAL A 30 -10.65 22.88 4.19
N ALA A 31 -10.19 24.11 4.42
CA ALA A 31 -8.94 24.39 5.12
C ALA A 31 -9.03 23.97 6.60
N HIS A 32 -10.16 24.22 7.27
CA HIS A 32 -10.39 23.81 8.66
C HIS A 32 -10.52 22.30 8.79
N LYS A 33 -11.24 21.60 7.87
CA LYS A 33 -11.24 20.15 7.80
C LYS A 33 -9.83 19.60 7.56
N ARG A 34 -9.06 20.19 6.62
CA ARG A 34 -7.65 19.82 6.42
C ARG A 34 -6.75 20.10 7.62
N ALA A 35 -7.01 21.17 8.35
CA ALA A 35 -6.25 21.53 9.56
C ALA A 35 -6.64 20.65 10.77
N MET A 36 -7.90 20.25 10.89
CA MET A 36 -8.34 19.27 11.89
C MET A 36 -7.88 17.84 11.56
N TYR A 37 -7.66 17.55 10.27
CA TYR A 37 -7.07 16.31 9.76
C TYR A 37 -5.56 16.41 9.53
N LYS A 38 -4.85 17.32 10.20
CA LYS A 38 -3.41 17.14 10.35
C LYS A 38 -3.21 15.95 11.29
N PRO A 39 -2.84 14.79 10.74
CA PRO A 39 -2.52 13.67 11.62
C PRO A 39 -1.38 14.13 12.54
N ARG A 40 -1.48 13.81 13.80
CA ARG A 40 -0.49 14.10 14.86
C ARG A 40 0.90 13.49 14.63
N TRP A 41 1.12 12.89 13.45
CA TRP A 41 2.28 12.05 13.08
C TRP A 41 3.28 12.67 12.11
N GLU A 42 3.36 13.97 12.01
CA GLU A 42 4.22 14.60 11.00
C GLU A 42 5.73 14.35 11.18
N THR A 43 6.21 13.65 12.20
CA THR A 43 7.67 13.46 12.41
C THR A 43 8.16 12.05 12.71
N VAL A 44 7.40 11.20 13.37
CA VAL A 44 7.82 9.82 13.66
C VAL A 44 6.59 8.90 13.63
N TYR A 45 6.66 7.81 12.87
CA TYR A 45 5.69 6.72 12.98
C TYR A 45 6.10 5.89 14.19
N ASP A 46 5.68 6.35 15.37
CA ASP A 46 5.98 5.67 16.60
C ASP A 46 4.97 4.55 16.83
N ILE A 47 5.41 3.34 16.53
CA ILE A 47 4.59 2.14 16.71
C ILE A 47 4.43 1.79 18.20
N ASP A 48 5.38 2.20 19.03
CA ASP A 48 5.33 1.94 20.47
C ASP A 48 4.23 2.78 21.13
N ASP A 49 3.92 3.96 20.58
CA ASP A 49 2.77 4.78 21.01
C ASP A 49 1.43 4.02 20.88
N TRP A 50 1.33 3.05 19.98
CA TRP A 50 0.11 2.25 19.86
C TRP A 50 -0.12 1.38 21.08
N LEU A 51 0.94 0.83 21.65
CA LEU A 51 0.84 0.00 22.86
C LEU A 51 0.53 0.83 24.10
N THR A 52 1.09 2.04 24.17
CA THR A 52 0.88 2.95 25.32
C THR A 52 -0.51 3.57 25.33
N SER A 53 -1.13 3.77 24.14
CA SER A 53 -2.48 4.31 23.97
C SER A 53 -3.57 3.23 23.91
N SER A 54 -3.37 2.08 24.57
CA SER A 54 -4.35 0.99 24.54
C SER A 54 -5.64 1.34 25.31
N VAL A 55 -6.77 0.97 24.70
CA VAL A 55 -8.11 1.09 25.29
C VAL A 55 -8.63 -0.32 25.64
N PRO A 56 -8.51 -0.75 26.89
CA PRO A 56 -9.05 -2.05 27.31
C PRO A 56 -10.56 -2.01 27.45
N GLY A 57 -11.20 -3.16 27.29
CA GLY A 57 -12.63 -3.33 27.51
C GLY A 57 -13.07 -4.77 27.60
N CYS A 58 -14.33 -4.98 27.91
CA CYS A 58 -14.96 -6.32 27.93
C CYS A 58 -14.15 -7.34 28.74
N GLN A 59 -13.75 -7.00 29.98
CA GLN A 59 -12.97 -7.88 30.86
C GLN A 59 -11.72 -8.46 30.15
N SER A 60 -10.97 -7.61 29.42
CA SER A 60 -9.79 -7.95 28.63
C SER A 60 -10.04 -8.78 27.35
N HIS A 61 -11.28 -8.93 26.92
CA HIS A 61 -11.60 -9.55 25.62
C HIS A 61 -11.53 -8.55 24.45
N PHE A 62 -11.44 -7.25 24.74
CA PHE A 62 -11.25 -6.18 23.78
C PHE A 62 -10.04 -5.34 24.18
N SER A 63 -9.15 -5.05 23.25
CA SER A 63 -8.07 -4.09 23.40
C SER A 63 -7.87 -3.31 22.09
N GLY A 64 -8.14 -2.01 22.12
CA GLY A 64 -7.92 -1.11 21.00
C GLY A 64 -6.52 -0.47 21.11
N TYR A 65 -5.81 -0.31 20.01
CA TYR A 65 -4.43 0.20 19.97
C TYR A 65 -4.30 1.32 18.94
N GLY A 66 -3.95 2.52 19.43
CA GLY A 66 -3.58 3.68 18.61
C GLY A 66 -4.61 4.08 17.55
N HIS A 67 -5.89 3.75 17.74
CA HIS A 67 -6.93 3.94 16.71
C HIS A 67 -6.64 3.25 15.36
N LYS A 68 -5.77 2.23 15.35
CA LYS A 68 -5.28 1.53 14.16
C LYS A 68 -5.70 0.07 14.08
N MET A 69 -5.85 -0.57 15.22
CA MET A 69 -6.19 -1.97 15.28
C MET A 69 -6.88 -2.32 16.60
N VAL A 70 -7.52 -3.47 16.61
CA VAL A 70 -8.14 -4.04 17.80
C VAL A 70 -7.70 -5.49 17.92
N VAL A 71 -7.35 -5.90 19.14
CA VAL A 71 -7.14 -7.29 19.50
C VAL A 71 -8.33 -7.80 20.28
N LEU A 72 -8.96 -8.84 19.77
CA LEU A 72 -10.12 -9.51 20.38
C LEU A 72 -9.69 -10.88 20.89
N LYS A 73 -10.11 -11.21 22.10
CA LYS A 73 -9.90 -12.54 22.68
C LYS A 73 -11.20 -13.34 22.67
N TYR A 74 -11.10 -14.60 22.25
CA TYR A 74 -12.22 -15.53 22.14
C TYR A 74 -13.37 -14.99 21.28
N ALA A 75 -12.99 -14.27 20.21
CA ALA A 75 -13.94 -13.78 19.23
C ALA A 75 -14.58 -14.93 18.48
N ARG A 76 -15.91 -14.93 18.41
CA ARG A 76 -16.71 -15.95 17.77
C ARG A 76 -17.25 -15.45 16.44
N PHE A 77 -17.00 -16.18 15.36
CA PHE A 77 -17.51 -15.84 14.03
C PHE A 77 -18.98 -16.25 13.88
N LYS A 78 -19.83 -15.32 13.47
CA LYS A 78 -21.28 -15.53 13.34
C LYS A 78 -21.79 -15.41 11.89
N GLY A 79 -20.91 -15.59 10.92
CA GLY A 79 -21.24 -15.39 9.51
C GLY A 79 -21.31 -13.92 9.08
N ASN A 80 -21.40 -13.67 7.79
CA ASN A 80 -21.54 -12.33 7.19
C ASN A 80 -20.62 -11.27 7.80
N GLU A 81 -19.34 -11.61 7.98
CA GLU A 81 -18.32 -10.74 8.56
C GLU A 81 -18.66 -10.28 10.01
N THR A 82 -19.58 -10.94 10.72
CA THR A 82 -19.99 -10.59 12.08
C THR A 82 -19.20 -11.40 13.08
N PHE A 83 -18.73 -10.74 14.13
CA PHE A 83 -18.05 -11.36 15.26
C PHE A 83 -18.75 -11.01 16.57
N GLU A 84 -18.68 -11.92 17.51
CA GLU A 84 -19.14 -11.71 18.89
C GLU A 84 -17.97 -11.92 19.85
N ILE A 85 -17.89 -11.11 20.91
CA ILE A 85 -16.91 -11.28 21.98
C ILE A 85 -17.58 -11.43 23.34
N PRO A 86 -16.95 -12.15 24.29
CA PRO A 86 -17.42 -12.15 25.67
C PRO A 86 -17.33 -10.74 26.24
N CYS A 87 -18.43 -10.21 26.78
CA CYS A 87 -18.47 -8.88 27.37
C CYS A 87 -19.67 -8.72 28.29
N GLU A 88 -19.42 -8.41 29.57
CA GLU A 88 -20.44 -7.96 30.46
C GLU A 88 -20.54 -6.43 30.41
N GLY A 89 -21.76 -5.93 30.18
CA GLY A 89 -22.02 -4.51 30.07
C GLY A 89 -21.87 -3.95 28.64
N HIS A 90 -21.37 -2.74 28.52
CA HIS A 90 -21.29 -2.03 27.23
C HIS A 90 -19.97 -2.28 26.52
N MET A 91 -20.03 -2.43 25.19
CA MET A 91 -18.86 -2.42 24.35
C MET A 91 -18.10 -1.10 24.49
N PRO A 92 -16.76 -1.12 24.56
CA PRO A 92 -15.97 0.11 24.62
C PRO A 92 -16.24 0.98 23.39
N LYS A 93 -16.33 2.29 23.61
CA LYS A 93 -16.33 3.25 22.53
C LYS A 93 -14.90 3.32 21.97
N TYR A 94 -14.73 2.87 20.76
CA TYR A 94 -13.45 2.88 20.09
C TYR A 94 -13.65 3.34 18.65
N GLU A 95 -12.90 4.36 18.24
CA GLU A 95 -12.96 4.90 16.88
C GLU A 95 -11.62 4.63 16.19
N PHE A 96 -11.70 4.15 14.95
CA PHE A 96 -10.52 4.11 14.10
C PHE A 96 -10.29 5.46 13.46
N VAL A 97 -9.04 5.87 13.36
CA VAL A 97 -8.67 7.02 12.53
C VAL A 97 -8.48 6.51 11.10
N TYR A 98 -9.44 6.86 10.23
CA TYR A 98 -9.37 6.57 8.80
C TYR A 98 -9.35 7.86 7.97
N ASP A 99 -8.96 7.74 6.71
CA ASP A 99 -9.56 8.53 5.66
C ASP A 99 -10.90 7.87 5.25
N ASP A 100 -11.81 8.67 4.70
CA ASP A 100 -13.22 8.27 4.41
C ASP A 100 -13.35 7.07 3.44
N GLU A 101 -12.26 6.57 2.86
CA GLU A 101 -12.23 5.46 1.90
C GLU A 101 -11.92 4.10 2.54
N SER A 102 -11.71 4.02 3.85
CA SER A 102 -11.39 2.75 4.50
C SER A 102 -12.58 1.78 4.46
N PRO A 103 -12.40 0.58 3.88
CA PRO A 103 -13.46 -0.43 3.84
C PRO A 103 -13.86 -0.95 5.23
N LEU A 104 -13.19 -0.50 6.29
CA LEU A 104 -13.42 -0.92 7.68
C LEU A 104 -14.26 0.06 8.50
N ALA A 105 -14.70 1.19 7.94
CA ALA A 105 -15.48 2.20 8.65
C ALA A 105 -16.75 1.66 9.31
N SER A 106 -17.29 0.54 8.82
CA SER A 106 -18.51 -0.09 9.34
C SER A 106 -18.27 -1.32 10.23
N TRP A 107 -17.02 -1.69 10.55
CA TRP A 107 -16.76 -2.96 11.22
C TRP A 107 -17.27 -3.02 12.65
N LEU A 108 -17.25 -1.91 13.39
CA LEU A 108 -17.80 -1.85 14.77
C LEU A 108 -19.27 -2.22 14.82
N SER A 109 -20.05 -1.91 13.80
CA SER A 109 -21.46 -2.33 13.69
C SER A 109 -21.62 -3.84 13.52
N ARG A 110 -20.56 -4.55 13.17
CA ARG A 110 -20.50 -6.01 12.98
C ARG A 110 -19.90 -6.75 14.18
N LEU A 111 -19.34 -6.02 15.16
CA LEU A 111 -18.87 -6.57 16.41
C LEU A 111 -19.97 -6.46 17.47
N ARG A 112 -20.33 -7.58 18.08
CA ARG A 112 -21.36 -7.68 19.11
C ARG A 112 -20.78 -8.25 20.39
N SER A 113 -21.48 -8.05 21.51
CA SER A 113 -21.16 -8.68 22.78
C SER A 113 -22.10 -9.86 23.09
N TYR A 114 -21.59 -10.82 23.83
CA TYR A 114 -22.41 -11.84 24.46
C TYR A 114 -21.99 -12.03 25.93
N PRO A 115 -22.90 -12.45 26.83
CA PRO A 115 -22.59 -12.68 28.26
C PRO A 115 -21.48 -13.71 28.44
N ILE A 116 -20.52 -13.46 29.33
CA ILE A 116 -19.40 -14.36 29.62
C ILE A 116 -19.87 -15.72 30.09
N SER A 117 -21.01 -15.76 30.82
CA SER A 117 -21.65 -16.99 31.29
C SER A 117 -22.10 -17.95 30.18
N LYS A 118 -22.27 -17.44 28.96
CA LYS A 118 -22.72 -18.23 27.79
C LYS A 118 -21.56 -19.09 27.26
N LYS A 119 -21.53 -20.35 27.66
CA LYS A 119 -20.55 -21.32 27.15
C LYS A 119 -20.65 -21.48 25.62
N PRO A 120 -19.51 -21.73 24.93
CA PRO A 120 -19.52 -22.15 23.53
C PRO A 120 -20.40 -23.40 23.33
N SER A 121 -20.93 -23.58 22.11
CA SER A 121 -21.54 -24.86 21.76
C SER A 121 -20.49 -25.97 21.75
N THR A 122 -20.88 -27.21 21.97
CA THR A 122 -20.00 -28.38 21.94
C THR A 122 -19.32 -28.56 20.59
N ASP A 123 -19.92 -28.02 19.53
CA ASP A 123 -19.47 -28.14 18.14
C ASP A 123 -18.58 -26.98 17.69
N SER A 124 -18.30 -26.01 18.58
CA SER A 124 -17.45 -24.84 18.25
C SER A 124 -16.00 -25.25 18.08
N SER A 125 -15.42 -24.98 16.92
CA SER A 125 -13.98 -25.13 16.68
C SER A 125 -13.20 -23.94 17.26
N VAL A 126 -12.10 -24.21 17.97
CA VAL A 126 -11.24 -23.16 18.52
C VAL A 126 -9.97 -23.05 17.71
N ARG A 127 -9.73 -21.88 17.13
CA ARG A 127 -8.48 -21.52 16.46
C ARG A 127 -7.52 -20.94 17.49
N MET A 128 -6.37 -21.60 17.67
CA MET A 128 -5.36 -21.22 18.67
C MET A 128 -4.36 -20.21 18.13
N ALA A 129 -4.08 -20.27 16.82
CA ALA A 129 -3.16 -19.36 16.13
C ALA A 129 -3.69 -17.92 16.16
N PRO A 130 -2.81 -16.92 16.30
CA PRO A 130 -3.17 -15.53 16.10
C PRO A 130 -3.72 -15.32 14.68
N THR A 131 -4.90 -14.76 14.57
CA THR A 131 -5.59 -14.61 13.29
C THR A 131 -5.79 -13.15 12.96
N PHE A 132 -5.31 -12.71 11.79
CA PHE A 132 -5.53 -11.38 11.27
C PHE A 132 -6.75 -11.37 10.36
N VAL A 133 -7.65 -10.40 10.58
CA VAL A 133 -8.82 -10.17 9.72
C VAL A 133 -8.81 -8.79 9.13
N PHE A 134 -9.04 -8.67 7.83
CA PHE A 134 -9.13 -7.39 7.12
C PHE A 134 -9.76 -7.54 5.72
N LYS A 135 -10.07 -6.41 5.11
CA LYS A 135 -10.52 -6.33 3.71
C LYS A 135 -9.35 -5.81 2.88
N ARG A 136 -9.03 -6.51 1.80
CA ARG A 136 -8.00 -6.06 0.85
C ARG A 136 -8.51 -4.84 0.07
N ILE A 137 -7.64 -3.87 -0.19
CA ILE A 137 -8.01 -2.65 -0.90
C ILE A 137 -8.04 -2.89 -2.41
N GLU A 138 -6.93 -3.31 -2.98
CA GLU A 138 -6.77 -3.63 -4.39
C GLU A 138 -5.92 -4.90 -4.54
N ALA A 139 -6.55 -6.07 -4.45
CA ALA A 139 -5.87 -7.37 -4.40
C ALA A 139 -4.95 -7.66 -5.61
N HIS A 140 -5.15 -6.97 -6.74
CA HIS A 140 -4.32 -7.11 -7.95
C HIS A 140 -3.20 -6.05 -8.06
N ASN A 141 -3.10 -5.14 -7.10
CA ASN A 141 -2.10 -4.08 -7.11
C ASN A 141 -0.96 -4.39 -6.14
N LEU A 142 0.22 -4.70 -6.68
CA LEU A 142 1.37 -5.08 -5.87
C LEU A 142 1.72 -4.04 -4.79
N TYR A 143 1.61 -2.73 -5.07
CA TYR A 143 1.93 -1.70 -4.08
C TYR A 143 0.97 -1.74 -2.88
N HIS A 144 -0.34 -1.87 -3.13
CA HIS A 144 -1.33 -1.95 -2.05
C HIS A 144 -1.19 -3.24 -1.26
N THR A 145 -1.03 -4.36 -1.96
CA THR A 145 -0.81 -5.66 -1.32
C THR A 145 0.50 -5.68 -0.54
N MET A 146 1.56 -5.03 -1.02
CA MET A 146 2.82 -4.83 -0.28
C MET A 146 2.60 -4.09 1.04
N CYS A 147 1.76 -3.06 1.05
CA CYS A 147 1.38 -2.36 2.27
C CYS A 147 0.65 -3.29 3.26
N GLU A 148 -0.23 -4.15 2.75
CA GLU A 148 -0.97 -5.11 3.57
C GLU A 148 -0.04 -6.18 4.15
N TRP A 149 0.86 -6.77 3.34
CA TRP A 149 1.89 -7.71 3.83
C TRP A 149 2.77 -7.08 4.91
N PHE A 150 3.22 -5.86 4.66
CA PHE A 150 4.03 -5.12 5.61
C PHE A 150 3.28 -4.87 6.93
N ASN A 151 2.00 -4.52 6.87
CA ASN A 151 1.19 -4.27 8.06
C ASN A 151 1.06 -5.53 8.93
N VAL A 152 0.77 -6.69 8.33
CA VAL A 152 0.69 -7.95 9.08
C VAL A 152 2.04 -8.29 9.71
N PHE A 153 3.13 -8.16 8.94
CA PHE A 153 4.48 -8.39 9.45
C PHE A 153 4.83 -7.44 10.61
N MET A 154 4.59 -6.15 10.44
CA MET A 154 4.88 -5.12 11.43
C MET A 154 4.09 -5.36 12.74
N ILE A 155 2.79 -5.63 12.64
CA ILE A 155 1.95 -5.92 13.80
C ILE A 155 2.38 -7.25 14.46
N SER A 156 2.77 -8.24 13.67
CA SER A 156 3.32 -9.48 14.21
C SER A 156 4.58 -9.22 15.04
N LYS A 157 5.48 -8.36 14.58
CA LYS A 157 6.67 -7.94 15.34
C LYS A 157 6.29 -7.24 16.64
N LEU A 158 5.30 -6.32 16.56
CA LEU A 158 4.83 -5.55 17.71
C LEU A 158 4.27 -6.44 18.83
N PHE A 159 3.57 -7.52 18.49
CA PHE A 159 2.99 -8.47 19.46
C PHE A 159 3.84 -9.72 19.69
N ASN A 160 5.06 -9.76 19.18
CA ASN A 160 5.94 -10.92 19.26
C ASN A 160 5.27 -12.22 18.73
N ILE A 161 4.56 -12.09 17.61
CA ILE A 161 3.94 -13.20 16.88
C ILE A 161 4.90 -13.63 15.77
N ASP A 162 5.11 -14.95 15.62
CA ASP A 162 5.75 -15.46 14.40
C ASP A 162 4.83 -15.25 13.20
N PRO A 163 5.23 -14.48 12.18
CA PRO A 163 4.39 -14.27 11.00
C PRO A 163 3.98 -15.58 10.30
N HIS A 164 4.85 -16.60 10.28
CA HIS A 164 4.54 -17.89 9.67
C HIS A 164 3.51 -18.70 10.46
N ALA A 165 3.27 -18.37 11.74
CA ALA A 165 2.24 -18.99 12.57
C ALA A 165 0.91 -18.20 12.54
N ALA A 166 0.88 -17.03 11.89
CA ALA A 166 -0.30 -16.19 11.81
C ALA A 166 -1.29 -16.72 10.74
N GLU A 167 -2.56 -16.83 11.10
CA GLU A 167 -3.64 -17.09 10.13
C GLU A 167 -4.19 -15.77 9.58
N ILE A 168 -4.58 -15.79 8.31
CA ILE A 168 -5.17 -14.64 7.61
C ILE A 168 -6.60 -14.97 7.19
N VAL A 169 -7.54 -14.10 7.52
CA VAL A 169 -8.92 -14.21 7.05
C VAL A 169 -9.30 -12.94 6.29
N PHE A 170 -9.52 -13.08 4.98
CA PHE A 170 -10.05 -12.00 4.17
C PHE A 170 -11.56 -11.84 4.37
N LEU A 171 -11.97 -10.63 4.74
CA LEU A 171 -13.38 -10.24 4.89
C LEU A 171 -13.96 -9.63 3.61
N ASP A 172 -13.40 -9.96 2.46
CA ASP A 172 -13.84 -9.46 1.16
C ASP A 172 -14.19 -10.60 0.20
N ASP A 173 -14.98 -10.26 -0.82
CA ASP A 173 -15.40 -11.15 -1.89
C ASP A 173 -14.60 -10.92 -3.19
N ARG A 174 -13.40 -10.34 -3.08
CA ARG A 174 -12.58 -10.06 -4.25
C ARG A 174 -12.22 -11.33 -5.04
N PRO A 175 -12.18 -11.25 -6.38
CA PRO A 175 -11.76 -12.37 -7.20
C PRO A 175 -10.34 -12.80 -6.86
N PRO A 176 -9.95 -14.05 -7.22
CA PRO A 176 -8.57 -14.51 -7.08
C PRO A 176 -7.58 -13.55 -7.77
N SER A 177 -6.43 -13.35 -7.13
CA SER A 177 -5.36 -12.49 -7.60
C SER A 177 -4.08 -13.29 -7.81
N PRO A 178 -3.23 -12.94 -8.80
CA PRO A 178 -1.89 -13.50 -8.93
C PRO A 178 -1.01 -13.31 -7.67
N LEU A 179 -1.38 -12.36 -6.80
CA LEU A 179 -0.67 -12.07 -5.55
C LEU A 179 -1.16 -12.93 -4.36
N ASP A 180 -2.25 -13.70 -4.52
CA ASP A 180 -2.83 -14.49 -3.44
C ASP A 180 -1.85 -15.57 -2.94
N GLY A 181 -1.12 -16.25 -3.83
CA GLY A 181 -0.13 -17.25 -3.44
C GLY A 181 1.02 -16.71 -2.58
N THR A 182 1.34 -15.42 -2.65
CA THR A 182 2.35 -14.80 -1.77
C THR A 182 1.88 -14.74 -0.32
N TRP A 183 0.59 -14.59 -0.06
CA TRP A 183 0.07 -14.65 1.29
C TRP A 183 0.32 -16.00 1.94
N ASP A 184 0.12 -17.10 1.20
CA ASP A 184 0.38 -18.46 1.69
C ASP A 184 1.87 -18.75 1.92
N VAL A 185 2.74 -18.08 1.16
CA VAL A 185 4.20 -18.19 1.34
C VAL A 185 4.67 -17.40 2.57
N LEU A 186 4.09 -16.23 2.82
CA LEU A 186 4.53 -15.34 3.90
C LEU A 186 3.93 -15.71 5.26
N PHE A 187 2.71 -16.24 5.30
CA PHE A 187 1.96 -16.44 6.53
C PHE A 187 1.49 -17.89 6.67
N GLY A 188 0.94 -18.25 7.81
CA GLY A 188 0.64 -19.65 8.15
C GLY A 188 -0.50 -20.27 7.35
N SER A 189 -1.60 -19.57 7.19
CA SER A 189 -2.72 -20.01 6.36
C SER A 189 -3.58 -18.82 5.94
N VAL A 190 -4.21 -18.93 4.77
CA VAL A 190 -5.07 -17.88 4.23
C VAL A 190 -6.45 -18.45 3.92
N THR A 191 -7.49 -17.76 4.39
CA THR A 191 -8.87 -18.19 4.23
C THR A 191 -9.76 -17.00 3.92
N LYS A 192 -10.80 -17.18 3.11
CA LYS A 192 -11.88 -16.19 2.95
C LYS A 192 -12.96 -16.44 3.99
N TYR A 193 -13.58 -15.37 4.50
CA TYR A 193 -14.58 -15.47 5.57
C TYR A 193 -15.74 -16.42 5.26
N LYS A 194 -16.11 -16.57 3.98
CA LYS A 194 -17.18 -17.50 3.55
C LYS A 194 -16.82 -18.98 3.76
N ALA A 195 -15.55 -19.31 3.83
CA ALA A 195 -15.07 -20.67 4.11
C ALA A 195 -14.86 -20.93 5.60
N VAL A 196 -15.01 -19.90 6.45
CA VAL A 196 -14.91 -20.06 7.90
C VAL A 196 -16.19 -20.69 8.44
N PRO A 197 -16.11 -21.82 9.16
CA PRO A 197 -17.30 -22.44 9.76
C PRO A 197 -17.99 -21.49 10.74
N TYR A 198 -19.32 -21.52 10.74
CA TYR A 198 -20.12 -20.78 11.70
C TYR A 198 -19.73 -21.17 13.13
N ASP A 199 -19.71 -20.23 14.05
CA ASP A 199 -19.35 -20.40 15.45
C ASP A 199 -17.88 -20.76 15.72
N THR A 200 -16.99 -20.59 14.72
CA THR A 200 -15.54 -20.67 14.95
C THR A 200 -15.09 -19.63 15.96
N ILE A 201 -14.32 -20.06 16.96
CA ILE A 201 -13.80 -19.22 18.04
C ILE A 201 -12.31 -18.97 17.78
N TYR A 202 -11.91 -17.71 17.77
CA TYR A 202 -10.52 -17.29 17.67
C TYR A 202 -10.00 -16.91 19.05
N LYS A 203 -8.98 -17.61 19.54
CA LYS A 203 -8.33 -17.27 20.82
C LYS A 203 -7.76 -15.86 20.77
N THR A 204 -7.18 -15.46 19.66
CA THR A 204 -6.67 -14.12 19.42
C THR A 204 -7.01 -13.71 17.97
N LEU A 205 -7.88 -12.73 17.84
CA LEU A 205 -8.25 -12.13 16.56
C LEU A 205 -7.73 -10.71 16.52
N ILE A 206 -6.95 -10.36 15.48
CA ILE A 206 -6.39 -9.04 15.30
C ILE A 206 -7.13 -8.39 14.12
N TRP A 207 -7.90 -7.36 14.42
CA TRP A 207 -8.61 -6.59 13.41
C TRP A 207 -7.82 -5.32 13.11
N SER A 208 -7.21 -5.27 11.94
CA SER A 208 -6.39 -4.15 11.53
C SER A 208 -7.15 -3.26 10.54
N ALA A 209 -7.22 -1.98 10.86
CA ALA A 209 -7.75 -0.95 9.99
C ALA A 209 -6.65 -0.26 9.16
N VAL A 210 -5.43 -0.82 9.16
CA VAL A 210 -4.26 -0.08 8.68
C VAL A 210 -4.30 0.16 7.17
N GLY A 211 -4.79 -0.73 6.34
CA GLY A 211 -5.02 -0.53 4.91
C GLY A 211 -4.13 0.54 4.25
N TYR A 212 -4.72 1.60 3.73
CA TYR A 212 -4.00 2.78 3.22
C TYR A 212 -3.27 3.57 4.30
N ASN A 213 -3.59 3.39 5.59
CA ASN A 213 -2.85 3.98 6.69
C ASN A 213 -1.57 3.19 7.03
N SER A 214 -1.08 2.34 6.13
CA SER A 214 0.24 1.71 6.23
C SER A 214 1.34 2.77 6.34
N PRO A 215 2.36 2.56 7.18
CA PRO A 215 3.55 3.42 7.20
C PRO A 215 4.18 3.58 5.81
N LEU A 216 4.09 2.56 4.96
CA LEU A 216 4.61 2.61 3.59
C LEU A 216 3.89 3.64 2.70
N ASN A 217 2.72 4.11 3.09
CA ASN A 217 1.95 5.13 2.36
C ASN A 217 2.12 6.56 2.91
N PHE A 218 2.83 6.74 4.04
CA PHE A 218 3.11 8.06 4.62
C PHE A 218 4.44 8.62 4.14
N HIS A 219 4.44 9.30 3.00
CA HIS A 219 5.65 9.75 2.31
C HIS A 219 6.41 10.89 2.98
N ASN A 220 5.94 11.42 4.07
CA ASN A 220 6.62 12.41 4.93
C ASN A 220 7.42 11.79 6.06
N LEU A 221 7.31 10.47 6.30
CA LEU A 221 8.08 9.79 7.32
C LEU A 221 9.58 9.85 7.04
N HIS A 222 10.36 10.09 8.08
CA HIS A 222 11.82 10.01 8.00
C HIS A 222 12.31 8.57 7.82
N SER A 223 11.73 7.65 8.59
CA SER A 223 12.03 6.22 8.60
C SER A 223 10.74 5.41 8.80
N VAL A 224 10.79 4.15 8.44
CA VAL A 224 9.70 3.18 8.66
C VAL A 224 10.25 2.05 9.52
N PRO A 225 9.58 1.69 10.63
CA PRO A 225 10.05 0.62 11.52
C PRO A 225 10.08 -0.73 10.79
N TYR A 226 10.99 -1.60 11.16
CA TYR A 226 11.12 -2.98 10.67
C TYR A 226 11.24 -3.15 9.14
N ILE A 227 11.58 -2.11 8.37
CA ILE A 227 11.61 -2.19 6.90
C ILE A 227 12.69 -3.16 6.40
N GLU A 228 13.87 -3.22 7.06
CA GLU A 228 14.94 -4.15 6.70
C GLU A 228 14.62 -5.58 7.13
N GLU A 229 13.97 -5.74 8.27
CA GLU A 229 13.50 -7.03 8.75
C GLU A 229 12.43 -7.59 7.84
N PHE A 230 11.52 -6.74 7.34
CA PHE A 230 10.51 -7.12 6.36
C PHE A 230 11.15 -7.59 5.05
N ARG A 231 12.13 -6.85 4.53
CA ARG A 231 12.88 -7.29 3.36
C ARG A 231 13.48 -8.68 3.58
N LYS A 232 14.20 -8.87 4.68
CA LYS A 232 14.84 -10.16 5.01
C LYS A 232 13.81 -11.29 5.17
N PHE A 233 12.68 -11.01 5.81
CA PHE A 233 11.56 -11.94 5.96
C PHE A 233 11.04 -12.38 4.60
N PHE A 234 10.77 -11.43 3.71
CA PHE A 234 10.24 -11.69 2.38
C PHE A 234 11.23 -12.49 1.51
N LEU A 235 12.49 -12.10 1.47
CA LEU A 235 13.53 -12.82 0.72
C LEU A 235 13.68 -14.27 1.19
N ARG A 236 13.71 -14.49 2.51
CA ARG A 236 13.82 -15.83 3.10
C ARG A 236 12.62 -16.71 2.75
N ALA A 237 11.41 -16.16 2.74
CA ALA A 237 10.21 -16.90 2.37
C ALA A 237 10.27 -17.45 0.94
N TYR A 238 11.02 -16.79 0.06
CA TYR A 238 11.29 -17.23 -1.31
C TYR A 238 12.68 -17.86 -1.50
N ASN A 239 13.37 -18.24 -0.42
CA ASN A 239 14.72 -18.85 -0.45
C ASN A 239 15.79 -18.00 -1.16
N VAL A 240 15.58 -16.68 -1.24
CA VAL A 240 16.53 -15.75 -1.86
C VAL A 240 17.50 -15.25 -0.78
N GLN A 241 18.81 -15.40 -1.02
CA GLN A 241 19.83 -15.17 0.01
C GLN A 241 20.10 -13.67 0.28
N GLY A 242 19.86 -12.79 -0.67
CA GLY A 242 20.12 -11.36 -0.50
C GLY A 242 21.60 -11.02 -0.36
N THR A 243 22.47 -11.70 -1.11
CA THR A 243 23.93 -11.63 -0.97
C THR A 243 24.63 -10.79 -2.05
N ARG A 244 23.87 -10.18 -2.97
CA ARG A 244 24.46 -9.36 -4.03
C ARG A 244 25.34 -8.27 -3.46
N THR A 245 26.60 -8.23 -3.93
CA THR A 245 27.57 -7.16 -3.63
C THR A 245 27.80 -6.29 -4.85
N LEU A 246 28.09 -5.00 -4.62
CA LEU A 246 28.36 -4.05 -5.71
C LEU A 246 29.68 -4.38 -6.39
N ASP A 247 29.63 -4.53 -7.72
CA ASP A 247 30.80 -4.57 -8.60
C ASP A 247 30.65 -3.50 -9.67
N CYS A 248 31.36 -2.38 -9.50
CA CYS A 248 31.33 -1.25 -10.44
C CYS A 248 31.91 -1.56 -11.82
N SER A 249 32.63 -2.67 -11.98
CA SER A 249 33.11 -3.13 -13.28
C SER A 249 32.06 -3.93 -14.06
N ARG A 250 31.02 -4.43 -13.38
CA ARG A 250 29.96 -5.25 -13.97
C ARG A 250 28.63 -5.12 -13.24
N LEU A 251 27.94 -4.00 -13.47
CA LEU A 251 26.61 -3.77 -12.91
C LEU A 251 25.54 -4.68 -13.52
N HIS A 252 24.53 -5.01 -12.75
CA HIS A 252 23.31 -5.61 -13.24
C HIS A 252 22.19 -4.54 -13.30
N VAL A 253 21.73 -4.26 -14.50
CA VAL A 253 20.70 -3.26 -14.80
C VAL A 253 19.46 -3.97 -15.28
N THR A 254 18.35 -3.80 -14.57
CA THR A 254 17.07 -4.43 -14.93
C THR A 254 16.03 -3.37 -15.29
N VAL A 255 15.44 -3.51 -16.48
CA VAL A 255 14.34 -2.66 -16.96
C VAL A 255 13.02 -3.38 -16.82
N ILE A 256 12.06 -2.76 -16.14
CA ILE A 256 10.69 -3.28 -16.06
C ILE A 256 9.88 -2.67 -17.19
N TRP A 257 9.41 -3.51 -18.12
CA TRP A 257 8.43 -3.12 -19.12
C TRP A 257 7.01 -3.30 -18.58
N ARG A 258 6.14 -2.35 -18.91
CA ARG A 258 4.71 -2.39 -18.63
C ARG A 258 3.97 -2.46 -19.95
N ARG A 259 3.32 -3.56 -20.22
CA ARG A 259 2.59 -3.81 -21.47
C ARG A 259 1.10 -3.96 -21.21
N ASP A 260 0.33 -4.07 -22.26
CA ASP A 260 -1.12 -4.20 -22.16
C ASP A 260 -1.52 -5.55 -21.58
N TYR A 261 -2.07 -5.52 -20.39
CA TYR A 261 -2.71 -6.64 -19.72
C TYR A 261 -3.80 -6.12 -18.77
N MET A 262 -4.71 -7.00 -18.36
CA MET A 262 -5.79 -6.64 -17.43
C MET A 262 -5.25 -6.59 -16.00
N THR A 263 -5.04 -5.39 -15.44
CA THR A 263 -4.52 -5.22 -14.08
C THR A 263 -5.59 -5.12 -13.01
N HIS A 264 -6.77 -4.61 -13.38
CA HIS A 264 -7.84 -4.28 -12.44
C HIS A 264 -9.17 -4.81 -12.96
N PRO A 265 -9.45 -6.13 -12.80
CA PRO A 265 -10.72 -6.72 -13.24
C PRO A 265 -11.93 -5.98 -12.66
N GLU A 266 -11.80 -5.43 -11.46
CA GLU A 266 -12.86 -4.68 -10.79
C GLU A 266 -13.08 -3.27 -11.35
N ARG A 267 -12.09 -2.69 -12.05
CA ARG A 267 -12.16 -1.37 -12.70
C ARG A 267 -12.44 -1.44 -14.19
N LYS A 268 -12.90 -2.58 -14.69
CA LYS A 268 -13.16 -2.81 -16.11
C LYS A 268 -14.07 -1.76 -16.72
N ASN A 269 -15.04 -1.27 -15.97
CA ASN A 269 -16.03 -0.28 -16.43
C ASN A 269 -15.49 1.17 -16.44
N THR A 270 -14.40 1.48 -15.75
CA THR A 270 -13.88 2.86 -15.62
C THR A 270 -12.62 3.12 -16.43
N THR A 271 -11.78 2.11 -16.62
CA THR A 271 -10.47 2.23 -17.29
C THR A 271 -10.24 1.14 -18.34
N ASN A 272 -11.26 0.39 -18.74
CA ASN A 272 -11.15 -0.86 -19.51
C ASN A 272 -10.18 -1.87 -18.88
N GLY A 273 -9.77 -1.67 -17.60
CA GLY A 273 -8.83 -2.52 -16.88
C GLY A 273 -7.39 -2.47 -17.42
N LEU A 274 -7.09 -1.58 -18.36
CA LEU A 274 -5.78 -1.51 -19.01
C LEU A 274 -4.70 -0.92 -18.11
N VAL A 275 -3.47 -1.34 -18.37
CA VAL A 275 -2.28 -0.78 -17.74
C VAL A 275 -2.04 0.64 -18.22
N HIS A 276 -1.83 1.55 -17.28
CA HIS A 276 -1.42 2.93 -17.55
C HIS A 276 0.10 3.07 -17.43
N ARG A 277 0.65 4.15 -17.96
CA ARG A 277 2.05 4.52 -17.82
C ARG A 277 2.99 3.48 -18.44
N LYS A 278 3.00 3.41 -19.77
CA LYS A 278 3.79 2.48 -20.57
C LYS A 278 4.84 3.23 -21.39
N PHE A 279 5.97 2.61 -21.64
CA PHE A 279 6.97 3.14 -22.58
C PHE A 279 6.50 2.96 -24.03
N LYS A 280 6.57 4.02 -24.83
CA LYS A 280 6.26 3.96 -26.26
C LYS A 280 7.41 3.41 -27.09
N ASN A 281 8.64 3.68 -26.68
CA ASN A 281 9.87 3.42 -27.43
C ASN A 281 10.83 2.48 -26.69
N GLU A 282 10.33 1.29 -26.28
CA GLU A 282 11.08 0.29 -25.51
C GLU A 282 12.41 -0.07 -26.18
N ASP A 283 12.41 -0.36 -27.48
CA ASP A 283 13.62 -0.77 -28.23
C ASP A 283 14.70 0.32 -28.26
N GLU A 284 14.30 1.59 -28.46
CA GLU A 284 15.23 2.71 -28.43
C GLU A 284 15.82 2.92 -27.04
N ILE A 285 15.00 2.77 -25.99
CA ILE A 285 15.43 2.85 -24.59
C ILE A 285 16.40 1.72 -24.29
N PHE A 286 16.06 0.48 -24.60
CA PHE A 286 16.90 -0.68 -24.33
C PHE A 286 18.26 -0.58 -25.05
N LYS A 287 18.25 -0.23 -26.34
CA LYS A 287 19.48 0.00 -27.11
C LYS A 287 20.35 1.10 -26.49
N THR A 288 19.73 2.19 -26.03
CA THR A 288 20.46 3.29 -25.40
C THR A 288 21.08 2.86 -24.07
N LEU A 289 20.33 2.14 -23.25
CA LEU A 289 20.83 1.60 -21.99
C LEU A 289 21.98 0.62 -22.23
N SER A 290 21.87 -0.28 -23.21
CA SER A 290 22.93 -1.22 -23.58
C SER A 290 24.20 -0.53 -24.05
N LEU A 291 24.09 0.66 -24.64
CA LEU A 291 25.27 1.48 -25.01
C LEU A 291 25.87 2.20 -23.80
N VAL A 292 25.06 2.72 -22.90
CA VAL A 292 25.55 3.40 -21.66
C VAL A 292 26.19 2.41 -20.70
N PHE A 293 25.66 1.21 -20.64
CA PHE A 293 26.08 0.11 -19.78
C PHE A 293 26.78 -1.00 -20.59
N ALA A 294 27.64 -0.66 -21.55
CA ALA A 294 28.22 -1.60 -22.51
C ALA A 294 29.02 -2.75 -21.87
N ASN A 295 29.62 -2.51 -20.69
CA ASN A 295 30.36 -3.54 -19.94
C ASN A 295 29.54 -4.21 -18.85
N ASP A 296 28.27 -3.85 -18.73
CA ASP A 296 27.37 -4.25 -17.67
C ASP A 296 26.33 -5.26 -18.20
N LYS A 297 25.65 -5.99 -17.32
CA LYS A 297 24.54 -6.88 -17.68
C LYS A 297 23.26 -6.06 -17.74
N VAL A 298 22.75 -5.77 -18.93
CA VAL A 298 21.45 -5.11 -19.11
C VAL A 298 20.40 -6.14 -19.48
N THR A 299 19.35 -6.22 -18.68
CA THR A 299 18.21 -7.13 -18.90
C THR A 299 16.89 -6.38 -18.85
N SER A 300 15.85 -6.95 -19.42
CA SER A 300 14.50 -6.44 -19.29
C SER A 300 13.53 -7.54 -18.91
N VAL A 301 12.52 -7.18 -18.14
CA VAL A 301 11.52 -8.12 -17.62
C VAL A 301 10.10 -7.58 -17.79
N ILE A 302 9.16 -8.50 -17.90
CA ILE A 302 7.71 -8.27 -17.89
C ILE A 302 7.19 -9.03 -16.67
N LEU A 303 7.01 -8.31 -15.56
CA LEU A 303 6.76 -8.93 -14.24
C LEU A 303 5.49 -9.77 -14.21
N GLU A 304 4.45 -9.40 -14.94
CA GLU A 304 3.21 -10.18 -15.01
C GLU A 304 3.35 -11.56 -15.65
N GLN A 305 4.48 -11.84 -16.30
CA GLN A 305 4.80 -13.14 -16.89
C GLN A 305 5.69 -13.99 -15.98
N MET A 306 6.03 -13.50 -14.80
CA MET A 306 6.95 -14.12 -13.84
C MET A 306 6.23 -14.49 -12.56
N SER A 307 6.59 -15.62 -11.97
CA SER A 307 6.21 -15.92 -10.58
C SER A 307 6.82 -14.89 -9.61
N MET A 308 6.26 -14.75 -8.41
CA MET A 308 6.82 -13.85 -7.40
C MET A 308 8.25 -14.24 -7.01
N GLU A 309 8.55 -15.54 -6.96
CA GLU A 309 9.89 -16.05 -6.71
C GLU A 309 10.90 -15.54 -7.75
N GLU A 310 10.57 -15.68 -9.04
CA GLU A 310 11.40 -15.17 -10.14
C GLU A 310 11.56 -13.64 -10.07
N GLN A 311 10.48 -12.91 -9.78
CA GLN A 311 10.52 -11.46 -9.63
C GLN A 311 11.49 -11.04 -8.52
N ILE A 312 11.42 -11.69 -7.35
CA ILE A 312 12.28 -11.38 -6.20
C ILE A 312 13.73 -11.76 -6.50
N ALA A 313 13.99 -12.90 -7.12
CA ALA A 313 15.33 -13.33 -7.49
C ALA A 313 16.01 -12.36 -8.46
N VAL A 314 15.29 -11.91 -9.49
CA VAL A 314 15.80 -10.92 -10.45
C VAL A 314 16.09 -9.57 -9.78
N VAL A 315 15.20 -9.11 -8.90
CA VAL A 315 15.36 -7.80 -8.25
C VAL A 315 16.50 -7.82 -7.23
N GLU A 316 16.68 -8.89 -6.53
CA GLU A 316 17.81 -9.04 -5.59
C GLU A 316 19.15 -9.09 -6.31
N ASP A 317 19.21 -9.64 -7.54
CA ASP A 317 20.41 -9.63 -8.40
C ASP A 317 20.58 -8.31 -9.19
N THR A 318 19.79 -7.27 -8.88
CA THR A 318 19.78 -6.00 -9.63
C THR A 318 20.48 -4.89 -8.85
N ASP A 319 21.45 -4.19 -9.50
CA ASP A 319 22.08 -2.98 -8.96
C ASP A 319 21.29 -1.71 -9.35
N ILE A 320 20.74 -1.66 -10.57
CA ILE A 320 19.93 -0.52 -11.05
C ILE A 320 18.60 -1.01 -11.59
N LEU A 321 17.52 -0.65 -10.92
CA LEU A 321 16.15 -0.94 -11.36
C LEU A 321 15.56 0.26 -12.10
N ILE A 322 15.14 0.04 -13.35
CA ILE A 322 14.61 1.09 -14.24
C ILE A 322 13.16 0.76 -14.61
N GLY A 323 12.27 1.75 -14.57
CA GLY A 323 10.90 1.54 -15.03
C GLY A 323 10.04 2.81 -15.05
N MET A 324 8.87 2.70 -15.67
CA MET A 324 7.80 3.70 -15.51
C MET A 324 7.16 3.58 -14.13
N HIS A 325 6.75 4.71 -13.56
CA HIS A 325 5.99 4.71 -12.31
C HIS A 325 4.82 3.74 -12.36
N GLY A 326 4.73 2.85 -11.39
CA GLY A 326 3.67 1.86 -11.30
C GLY A 326 3.95 0.75 -10.29
N ALA A 327 2.96 -0.06 -9.99
CA ALA A 327 3.00 -1.04 -8.91
C ALA A 327 4.23 -1.97 -8.96
N GLY A 328 4.71 -2.35 -10.15
CA GLY A 328 5.93 -3.16 -10.31
C GLY A 328 7.19 -2.52 -9.71
N MET A 329 7.25 -1.18 -9.66
CA MET A 329 8.36 -0.48 -9.00
C MET A 329 8.38 -0.65 -7.47
N ALA A 330 7.34 -1.24 -6.85
CA ALA A 330 7.36 -1.61 -5.45
C ALA A 330 8.47 -2.61 -5.11
N HIS A 331 8.98 -3.33 -6.11
CA HIS A 331 10.15 -4.18 -5.99
C HIS A 331 11.42 -3.44 -5.55
N ALA A 332 11.48 -2.10 -5.65
CA ALA A 332 12.52 -1.29 -5.03
C ALA A 332 12.73 -1.61 -3.53
N MET A 333 11.70 -2.15 -2.86
CA MET A 333 11.76 -2.65 -1.49
C MET A 333 12.81 -3.77 -1.32
N PHE A 334 13.03 -4.58 -2.35
CA PHE A 334 13.87 -5.78 -2.27
C PHE A 334 15.28 -5.61 -2.85
N LEU A 335 15.58 -4.49 -3.49
CA LEU A 335 16.92 -4.19 -4.01
C LEU A 335 18.01 -4.37 -2.95
N PRO A 336 19.23 -4.74 -3.33
CA PRO A 336 20.41 -4.64 -2.48
C PRO A 336 20.56 -3.22 -1.92
N LYS A 337 21.19 -3.07 -0.75
CA LYS A 337 21.33 -1.77 -0.08
C LYS A 337 22.12 -0.74 -0.91
N HIS A 338 23.08 -1.20 -1.71
CA HIS A 338 23.85 -0.35 -2.63
C HIS A 338 23.09 0.04 -3.89
N GLY A 339 21.94 -0.59 -4.15
CA GLY A 339 21.19 -0.44 -5.39
C GLY A 339 20.67 0.96 -5.66
N ALA A 340 20.14 1.13 -6.86
CA ALA A 340 19.54 2.38 -7.31
C ALA A 340 18.25 2.16 -8.09
N VAL A 341 17.38 3.16 -8.06
CA VAL A 341 16.15 3.22 -8.84
C VAL A 341 16.22 4.39 -9.82
N LEU A 342 15.89 4.12 -11.09
CA LEU A 342 15.61 5.14 -12.11
C LEU A 342 14.13 5.05 -12.51
N GLU A 343 13.36 6.04 -12.12
CA GLU A 343 11.91 6.07 -12.30
C GLU A 343 11.50 7.17 -13.28
N PHE A 344 10.69 6.79 -14.28
CA PHE A 344 10.13 7.70 -15.27
C PHE A 344 8.64 7.92 -15.00
N PHE A 345 8.18 9.15 -15.26
CA PHE A 345 6.78 9.54 -15.10
C PHE A 345 6.24 10.15 -16.39
N PRO A 346 4.98 9.86 -16.77
CA PRO A 346 4.29 10.60 -17.82
C PRO A 346 3.96 12.03 -17.37
N ASN A 347 3.55 12.87 -18.30
CA ASN A 347 3.19 14.26 -18.04
C ASN A 347 2.05 14.38 -17.00
N TYR A 348 1.07 13.50 -17.08
CA TYR A 348 -0.16 13.53 -16.28
C TYR A 348 -0.04 12.87 -14.89
N TRP A 349 1.14 12.33 -14.51
CA TRP A 349 1.29 11.54 -13.28
C TRP A 349 2.69 11.69 -12.67
N GLY A 350 2.93 12.71 -11.88
CA GLY A 350 4.28 13.00 -11.39
C GLY A 350 4.39 13.40 -9.91
N PHE A 351 3.30 13.35 -9.18
CA PHE A 351 3.27 13.81 -7.78
C PHE A 351 3.40 12.68 -6.75
N LEU A 352 3.28 11.44 -7.14
CA LEU A 352 3.41 10.29 -6.22
C LEU A 352 4.88 9.98 -5.94
N ARG A 353 5.19 9.71 -4.67
CA ARG A 353 6.55 9.54 -4.18
C ARG A 353 6.84 8.14 -3.63
N HIS A 354 5.96 7.17 -3.86
CA HIS A 354 6.04 5.84 -3.26
C HIS A 354 7.45 5.24 -3.33
N PHE A 355 8.00 5.07 -4.53
CA PHE A 355 9.26 4.34 -4.71
C PHE A 355 10.49 5.21 -4.42
N LYS A 356 10.36 6.54 -4.52
CA LYS A 356 11.36 7.47 -3.99
C LYS A 356 11.48 7.32 -2.46
N MET A 357 10.35 7.13 -1.77
CA MET A 357 10.36 6.96 -0.32
C MET A 357 10.82 5.57 0.08
N PHE A 358 10.43 4.50 -0.64
CA PHE A 358 11.01 3.18 -0.44
C PHE A 358 12.54 3.21 -0.56
N SER A 359 13.05 3.86 -1.61
CA SER A 359 14.49 4.04 -1.79
C SER A 359 15.13 4.77 -0.62
N LYS A 360 14.54 5.88 -0.15
CA LYS A 360 15.02 6.65 1.00
C LYS A 360 15.07 5.79 2.27
N TRP A 361 13.99 5.11 2.62
CA TRP A 361 13.90 4.32 3.83
C TRP A 361 14.83 3.10 3.82
N ARG A 362 15.08 2.56 2.63
CA ARG A 362 16.00 1.44 2.38
C ARG A 362 17.47 1.88 2.23
N GLY A 363 17.75 3.18 2.13
CA GLY A 363 19.09 3.69 1.81
C GLY A 363 19.53 3.45 0.37
N VAL A 364 18.62 3.04 -0.52
CA VAL A 364 18.83 2.84 -1.95
C VAL A 364 18.88 4.20 -2.65
N LYS A 365 19.70 4.35 -3.69
CA LYS A 365 19.79 5.59 -4.46
C LYS A 365 18.57 5.77 -5.35
N TYR A 366 18.24 7.03 -5.66
CA TYR A 366 17.06 7.33 -6.47
C TYR A 366 17.35 8.44 -7.48
N VAL A 367 16.89 8.21 -8.71
CA VAL A 367 16.80 9.20 -9.79
C VAL A 367 15.41 9.13 -10.38
N GLY A 368 14.75 10.26 -10.52
CA GLY A 368 13.44 10.38 -11.15
C GLY A 368 13.47 11.35 -12.32
N TRP A 369 12.62 11.12 -13.31
CA TRP A 369 12.36 12.06 -14.39
C TRP A 369 10.87 12.10 -14.73
N GLN A 370 10.37 13.31 -14.89
CA GLN A 370 8.98 13.59 -15.28
C GLN A 370 8.93 14.11 -16.70
N ASN A 371 8.09 13.52 -17.55
CA ASN A 371 7.76 14.15 -18.81
C ASN A 371 7.00 15.46 -18.58
N THR A 372 7.46 16.54 -19.20
CA THR A 372 6.80 17.86 -19.17
C THR A 372 6.24 18.28 -20.52
N ASP A 373 6.56 17.53 -21.58
CA ASP A 373 6.15 17.84 -22.94
C ASP A 373 4.98 16.92 -23.36
N PRO A 374 3.78 17.49 -23.57
CA PRO A 374 2.61 16.70 -24.00
C PRO A 374 2.81 15.96 -25.32
N VAL A 375 3.72 16.41 -26.19
CA VAL A 375 4.00 15.76 -27.49
C VAL A 375 4.55 14.33 -27.33
N ASN A 376 5.08 14.01 -26.16
CA ASN A 376 5.60 12.69 -25.82
C ASN A 376 4.51 11.73 -25.29
N GLU A 377 3.29 12.20 -25.11
CA GLU A 377 2.16 11.36 -24.64
C GLU A 377 1.37 10.84 -25.85
N TYR A 378 1.04 9.57 -25.82
CA TYR A 378 0.33 8.86 -26.87
C TYR A 378 -0.97 8.23 -26.34
N ALA A 379 -1.84 7.82 -27.25
CA ALA A 379 -3.03 7.06 -26.91
C ALA A 379 -2.69 5.82 -26.05
N ASP A 380 -3.68 5.31 -25.33
CA ASP A 380 -3.58 4.13 -24.48
C ASP A 380 -2.50 4.22 -23.39
N PHE A 381 -2.24 5.46 -22.93
CA PHE A 381 -1.32 5.75 -21.81
C PHE A 381 0.14 5.38 -22.08
N TYR A 382 0.59 5.51 -23.33
CA TYR A 382 1.99 5.39 -23.71
C TYR A 382 2.71 6.74 -23.64
N THR A 383 3.93 6.72 -23.12
CA THR A 383 4.82 7.89 -23.07
C THR A 383 6.12 7.57 -23.81
N LYS A 384 6.53 8.42 -24.74
CA LYS A 384 7.85 8.36 -25.36
C LYS A 384 8.86 9.06 -24.47
N ILE A 385 9.94 8.37 -24.11
CA ILE A 385 11.04 8.99 -23.37
C ILE A 385 12.10 9.46 -24.37
N PRO A 386 12.42 10.77 -24.44
CA PRO A 386 13.47 11.26 -25.32
C PRO A 386 14.82 10.58 -25.04
N ILE A 387 15.51 10.13 -26.08
CA ILE A 387 16.72 9.30 -25.92
C ILE A 387 17.84 10.03 -25.20
N HIS A 388 17.98 11.35 -25.39
CA HIS A 388 18.95 12.14 -24.63
C HIS A 388 18.66 12.12 -23.12
N VAL A 389 17.37 12.07 -22.72
CA VAL A 389 16.95 11.95 -21.32
C VAL A 389 17.33 10.57 -20.78
N VAL A 390 17.02 9.49 -21.51
CA VAL A 390 17.42 8.12 -21.12
C VAL A 390 18.92 8.08 -20.87
N ARG A 391 19.73 8.58 -21.79
CA ARG A 391 21.19 8.61 -21.68
C ARG A 391 21.65 9.40 -20.46
N THR A 392 21.16 10.63 -20.29
CA THR A 392 21.57 11.51 -19.19
C THR A 392 21.20 10.89 -17.83
N LYS A 393 19.97 10.36 -17.71
CA LYS A 393 19.50 9.77 -16.45
C LYS A 393 20.17 8.43 -16.14
N ALA A 394 20.53 7.65 -17.15
CA ALA A 394 21.33 6.44 -17.00
C ALA A 394 22.74 6.74 -16.44
N PHE A 395 23.43 7.77 -16.98
CA PHE A 395 24.70 8.22 -16.42
C PHE A 395 24.54 8.78 -15.00
N GLU A 396 23.47 9.56 -14.75
CA GLU A 396 23.20 10.11 -13.42
C GLU A 396 23.03 8.99 -12.36
N VAL A 397 22.22 7.96 -12.68
CA VAL A 397 21.97 6.87 -11.72
C VAL A 397 23.21 6.01 -11.52
N ARG A 398 24.00 5.74 -12.60
CA ARG A 398 25.26 5.04 -12.49
C ARG A 398 26.24 5.76 -11.56
N GLY A 399 26.43 7.07 -11.76
CA GLY A 399 27.33 7.88 -10.93
C GLY A 399 26.90 8.06 -9.48
N LYS A 400 25.69 7.59 -9.10
CA LYS A 400 25.26 7.56 -7.69
C LYS A 400 25.70 6.29 -6.94
N ILE A 401 26.04 5.23 -7.64
CA ILE A 401 26.45 3.95 -7.05
C ILE A 401 27.89 3.58 -7.32
N CYS A 402 28.41 4.11 -8.40
CA CYS A 402 29.81 3.98 -8.85
C CYS A 402 30.40 5.34 -9.27
#